data_c01895f1c7e33434fa4129988e224043
#
_entry.id   c01895f1c7e33434fa4129988e224043
#
_cell.length_a   1.000
_cell.length_b   1.000
_cell.length_c   1.000
_cell.angle_alpha   90.00
_cell.angle_beta   90.00
_cell.angle_gamma   90.00
#
_symmetry.space_group_name_H-M   'P 1'
#
loop_
_entity.id
_entity.type
_entity.pdbx_description
1 polymer ?
#
loop_
_entity_poly.entity_id
_entity_poly.type
_entity_poly.pdbx_seq_one_letter_code
_entity_poly.pdbx_strand_id
1 'polypeptide(L)'
;MESYVLGLINSKADIENAEKQAEILKRSDEMFVDVAKIHLKAGDGGNGAVSFRREKYVSAGGPDGGDGGKGGDIVFVVDEGASTLADFKYKRKFKAEGGANGAKNKMTGKSGADEIVKVPQGTLVKDAATGRILADMVTPGERKIILKGGKGGQGNMHFATSTRQIPNFARAGEEGKELELQLELKLLADVGLAGFPNVGKSTILSVTTGAKPEIADYHFTTIK
;
A
#
# COMPACT_ATOMS: atom_id res chain seq x y z
N MET A 1 38.59 31.85 -14.21
CA MET A 1 38.85 30.51 -13.62
C MET A 1 37.98 29.42 -14.29
N GLU A 2 37.46 29.70 -15.48
CA GLU A 2 36.59 28.74 -16.22
C GLU A 2 37.35 27.95 -17.35
N SER A 3 38.62 28.19 -17.55
CA SER A 3 39.37 27.61 -18.66
C SER A 3 40.17 26.35 -18.34
N TYR A 4 40.12 25.85 -17.11
CA TYR A 4 40.89 24.65 -16.70
C TYR A 4 40.11 23.35 -16.68
N VAL A 5 38.78 23.35 -16.84
CA VAL A 5 37.95 22.14 -16.81
C VAL A 5 37.73 21.50 -18.19
N LEU A 6 38.03 22.23 -19.27
CA LEU A 6 37.78 21.79 -20.65
C LEU A 6 38.93 20.95 -21.27
N GLY A 7 39.99 20.65 -20.53
CA GLY A 7 41.19 20.00 -21.02
C GLY A 7 41.31 18.48 -20.86
N LEU A 8 40.34 17.79 -20.27
CA LEU A 8 40.47 16.38 -19.88
C LEU A 8 39.49 15.40 -20.57
N ILE A 9 38.67 15.86 -21.51
CA ILE A 9 37.77 14.95 -22.25
C ILE A 9 38.19 15.00 -23.71
N ASN A 10 39.22 14.25 -24.07
CA ASN A 10 39.77 14.25 -25.44
C ASN A 10 39.75 12.89 -26.15
N SER A 11 39.12 11.86 -25.60
CA SER A 11 38.92 10.61 -26.35
C SER A 11 37.42 10.24 -26.41
N LYS A 12 37.01 9.68 -27.55
CA LYS A 12 35.66 9.09 -27.69
C LYS A 12 35.36 8.07 -26.58
N ALA A 13 36.37 7.38 -26.08
CA ALA A 13 36.25 6.40 -25.00
C ALA A 13 35.94 7.03 -23.65
N ASP A 14 36.37 8.26 -23.37
CA ASP A 14 36.09 8.96 -22.12
C ASP A 14 34.64 9.46 -22.08
N ILE A 15 34.10 9.88 -23.23
CA ILE A 15 32.69 10.27 -23.38
C ILE A 15 31.78 9.06 -23.23
N GLU A 16 32.12 7.94 -23.88
CA GLU A 16 31.35 6.68 -23.80
C GLU A 16 31.36 6.10 -22.39
N ASN A 17 32.48 6.19 -21.67
CA ASN A 17 32.56 5.81 -20.26
C ASN A 17 31.76 6.75 -19.33
N ALA A 18 31.78 8.04 -19.58
CA ALA A 18 30.99 9.01 -18.82
C ALA A 18 29.48 8.83 -19.07
N GLU A 19 29.07 8.54 -20.30
CA GLU A 19 27.68 8.22 -20.64
C GLU A 19 27.23 6.90 -19.99
N LYS A 20 28.07 5.86 -20.02
CA LYS A 20 27.80 4.59 -19.35
C LYS A 20 27.71 4.74 -17.83
N GLN A 21 28.59 5.54 -17.23
CA GLN A 21 28.53 5.85 -15.80
C GLN A 21 27.29 6.67 -15.44
N ALA A 22 26.91 7.64 -16.28
CA ALA A 22 25.70 8.42 -16.11
C ALA A 22 24.42 7.55 -16.23
N GLU A 23 24.44 6.54 -17.11
CA GLU A 23 23.33 5.58 -17.27
C GLU A 23 23.27 4.61 -16.09
N ILE A 24 24.39 4.16 -15.54
CA ILE A 24 24.46 3.34 -14.33
C ILE A 24 23.98 4.14 -13.11
N LEU A 25 24.37 5.40 -12.98
CA LEU A 25 23.90 6.31 -11.93
C LEU A 25 22.40 6.60 -12.03
N LYS A 26 21.87 6.85 -13.24
CA LYS A 26 20.43 6.96 -13.46
C LYS A 26 19.67 5.69 -13.08
N ARG A 27 20.20 4.50 -13.41
CA ARG A 27 19.60 3.22 -13.01
C ARG A 27 19.63 2.99 -11.51
N SER A 28 20.68 3.43 -10.80
CA SER A 28 20.73 3.32 -9.34
C SER A 28 19.75 4.26 -8.65
N ASP A 29 19.59 5.50 -9.12
CA ASP A 29 18.58 6.46 -8.62
C ASP A 29 17.14 6.01 -8.94
N GLU A 30 16.94 5.25 -10.04
CA GLU A 30 15.64 4.64 -10.35
C GLU A 30 15.35 3.40 -9.50
N MET A 31 16.36 2.73 -8.98
CA MET A 31 16.25 1.46 -8.25
C MET A 31 15.98 1.63 -6.75
N PHE A 32 16.24 2.81 -6.18
CA PHE A 32 16.05 3.06 -4.76
C PHE A 32 14.92 4.09 -4.56
N VAL A 33 13.76 3.60 -4.13
CA VAL A 33 12.59 4.43 -3.85
C VAL A 33 12.29 4.35 -2.36
N ASP A 34 12.49 5.46 -1.65
CA ASP A 34 12.30 5.57 -0.19
C ASP A 34 10.89 6.02 0.16
N VAL A 35 10.24 6.73 -0.76
CA VAL A 35 8.90 7.28 -0.56
C VAL A 35 8.02 6.93 -1.75
N ALA A 36 6.84 6.36 -1.47
CA ALA A 36 5.85 6.05 -2.49
C ALA A 36 4.45 6.48 -2.04
N LYS A 37 3.65 6.99 -2.97
CA LYS A 37 2.23 7.28 -2.73
C LYS A 37 1.38 6.24 -3.42
N ILE A 38 0.43 5.68 -2.67
CA ILE A 38 -0.48 4.64 -3.13
C ILE A 38 -1.92 4.98 -2.77
N HIS A 39 -2.85 4.51 -3.59
CA HIS A 39 -4.28 4.63 -3.37
C HIS A 39 -4.86 3.26 -3.03
N LEU A 40 -5.55 3.19 -1.91
CA LEU A 40 -6.19 1.98 -1.41
C LEU A 40 -7.70 2.11 -1.46
N LYS A 41 -8.39 1.06 -1.89
CA LYS A 41 -9.83 0.90 -1.80
C LYS A 41 -10.16 -0.45 -1.19
N ALA A 42 -10.79 -0.46 -0.03
CA ALA A 42 -11.33 -1.68 0.55
C ALA A 42 -12.51 -2.22 -0.27
N GLY A 43 -12.81 -3.50 -0.15
CA GLY A 43 -13.95 -4.12 -0.84
C GLY A 43 -15.28 -3.57 -0.32
N ASP A 44 -16.21 -3.34 -1.22
CA ASP A 44 -17.57 -2.95 -0.88
C ASP A 44 -18.33 -4.16 -0.32
N GLY A 45 -19.19 -3.98 0.66
CA GLY A 45 -20.09 -5.02 1.15
C GLY A 45 -21.19 -5.32 0.11
N GLY A 46 -21.54 -6.60 -0.04
CA GLY A 46 -22.66 -7.03 -0.88
C GLY A 46 -23.99 -6.58 -0.31
N ASN A 47 -25.00 -6.37 -1.16
CA ASN A 47 -26.35 -6.01 -0.73
C ASN A 47 -27.09 -7.22 -0.18
N GLY A 48 -27.93 -6.98 0.83
CA GLY A 48 -28.94 -7.97 1.26
C GLY A 48 -29.98 -8.23 0.17
N ALA A 49 -30.49 -9.44 0.12
CA ALA A 49 -31.52 -9.83 -0.85
C ALA A 49 -32.94 -9.61 -0.32
N VAL A 50 -33.86 -9.31 -1.22
CA VAL A 50 -35.28 -9.35 -0.99
C VAL A 50 -35.84 -10.57 -1.72
N SER A 51 -36.26 -11.59 -0.99
CA SER A 51 -36.80 -12.81 -1.54
C SER A 51 -37.85 -13.38 -0.61
N PHE A 52 -38.78 -14.16 -1.18
CA PHE A 52 -39.86 -14.84 -0.46
C PHE A 52 -39.91 -16.30 -0.87
N ARG A 53 -40.07 -17.16 0.12
CA ARG A 53 -40.19 -18.58 -0.09
C ARG A 53 -41.41 -18.90 -0.95
N ARG A 54 -41.22 -19.68 -2.00
CA ARG A 54 -42.29 -20.17 -2.88
C ARG A 54 -42.24 -21.69 -2.95
N GLU A 55 -43.32 -22.32 -2.48
CA GLU A 55 -43.47 -23.75 -2.53
C GLU A 55 -44.78 -24.11 -3.24
N LYS A 56 -44.85 -25.34 -3.74
CA LYS A 56 -46.07 -25.89 -4.32
C LYS A 56 -47.16 -25.89 -3.25
N TYR A 57 -48.30 -25.28 -3.52
CA TYR A 57 -49.43 -25.12 -2.59
C TYR A 57 -49.25 -24.10 -1.45
N VAL A 58 -48.19 -23.32 -1.41
CA VAL A 58 -47.99 -22.19 -0.47
C VAL A 58 -47.96 -20.92 -1.27
N SER A 59 -49.06 -20.14 -1.25
CA SER A 59 -49.19 -18.91 -2.02
C SER A 59 -48.33 -17.75 -1.52
N ALA A 60 -48.04 -17.71 -0.20
CA ALA A 60 -47.25 -16.68 0.45
C ALA A 60 -46.34 -17.29 1.50
N GLY A 61 -45.12 -17.63 1.09
CA GLY A 61 -44.04 -18.02 2.02
C GLY A 61 -43.45 -16.80 2.71
N GLY A 62 -42.79 -17.04 3.88
CA GLY A 62 -42.12 -15.98 4.60
C GLY A 62 -40.90 -15.41 3.85
N PRO A 63 -40.33 -14.29 4.33
CA PRO A 63 -39.11 -13.71 3.76
C PRO A 63 -37.93 -14.67 3.91
N ASP A 64 -37.19 -14.86 2.81
CA ASP A 64 -36.06 -15.80 2.73
C ASP A 64 -34.84 -15.20 2.05
N GLY A 65 -34.79 -13.86 1.89
CA GLY A 65 -33.63 -13.20 1.34
C GLY A 65 -32.44 -13.26 2.31
N GLY A 66 -31.29 -13.71 1.80
CA GLY A 66 -30.05 -13.83 2.55
C GLY A 66 -29.27 -12.51 2.62
N ASP A 67 -28.25 -12.49 3.46
CA ASP A 67 -27.39 -11.34 3.69
C ASP A 67 -26.34 -11.18 2.57
N GLY A 68 -25.88 -9.96 2.35
CA GLY A 68 -24.70 -9.72 1.51
C GLY A 68 -23.42 -10.16 2.20
N GLY A 69 -22.41 -10.53 1.42
CA GLY A 69 -21.09 -10.87 1.89
C GLY A 69 -20.31 -9.62 2.34
N LYS A 70 -19.38 -9.77 3.28
CA LYS A 70 -18.43 -8.72 3.66
C LYS A 70 -17.47 -8.43 2.49
N GLY A 71 -17.10 -7.17 2.26
CA GLY A 71 -16.00 -6.81 1.37
C GLY A 71 -14.65 -7.24 1.93
N GLY A 72 -13.66 -7.48 1.06
CA GLY A 72 -12.30 -7.83 1.43
C GLY A 72 -11.58 -6.68 2.14
N ASP A 73 -10.71 -7.01 3.06
CA ASP A 73 -9.86 -6.06 3.78
C ASP A 73 -8.59 -5.78 2.96
N ILE A 74 -7.89 -4.66 3.24
CA ILE A 74 -6.54 -4.42 2.74
C ILE A 74 -5.57 -4.68 3.89
N VAL A 75 -4.69 -5.65 3.66
CA VAL A 75 -3.75 -6.15 4.66
C VAL A 75 -2.32 -5.90 4.19
N PHE A 76 -1.54 -5.20 4.99
CA PHE A 76 -0.11 -5.05 4.76
C PHE A 76 0.64 -6.19 5.43
N VAL A 77 1.63 -6.70 4.72
CA VAL A 77 2.48 -7.81 5.19
C VAL A 77 3.93 -7.43 4.94
N VAL A 78 4.78 -7.58 5.97
CA VAL A 78 6.22 -7.39 5.84
C VAL A 78 6.81 -8.56 5.07
N ASP A 79 7.47 -8.27 3.94
CA ASP A 79 8.17 -9.25 3.12
C ASP A 79 9.69 -9.04 3.30
N GLU A 80 10.37 -10.07 3.80
CA GLU A 80 11.81 -10.05 4.02
C GLU A 80 12.62 -9.99 2.72
N GLY A 81 12.01 -10.45 1.61
CA GLY A 81 12.64 -10.41 0.29
C GLY A 81 12.60 -9.04 -0.39
N ALA A 82 11.79 -8.12 0.12
CA ALA A 82 11.67 -6.77 -0.42
C ALA A 82 12.61 -5.81 0.32
N SER A 83 13.45 -5.09 -0.42
CA SER A 83 14.41 -4.11 0.14
C SER A 83 14.09 -2.67 -0.23
N THR A 84 13.19 -2.43 -1.19
CA THR A 84 12.85 -1.10 -1.68
C THR A 84 11.36 -0.96 -1.94
N LEU A 85 10.87 0.28 -2.06
CA LEU A 85 9.49 0.59 -2.45
C LEU A 85 9.31 0.72 -3.98
N ALA A 86 10.26 0.19 -4.79
CA ALA A 86 10.27 0.37 -6.25
C ALA A 86 8.99 -0.17 -6.93
N ASP A 87 8.43 -1.27 -6.44
CA ASP A 87 7.21 -1.87 -6.99
C ASP A 87 6.01 -0.92 -6.93
N PHE A 88 5.96 -0.04 -5.91
CA PHE A 88 4.90 0.95 -5.75
C PHE A 88 5.01 2.13 -6.71
N LYS A 89 6.14 2.29 -7.41
CA LYS A 89 6.29 3.25 -8.52
C LYS A 89 5.38 2.86 -9.69
N TYR A 90 5.22 1.55 -9.93
CA TYR A 90 4.46 0.99 -11.03
C TYR A 90 3.02 0.65 -10.62
N LYS A 91 2.82 -0.07 -9.52
CA LYS A 91 1.48 -0.42 -9.01
C LYS A 91 1.11 0.53 -7.85
N ARG A 92 0.32 1.55 -8.15
CA ARG A 92 -0.09 2.57 -7.17
C ARG A 92 -1.52 2.39 -6.64
N LYS A 93 -2.32 1.54 -7.27
CA LYS A 93 -3.73 1.33 -6.90
C LYS A 93 -3.93 -0.11 -6.46
N PHE A 94 -4.46 -0.27 -5.25
CA PHE A 94 -4.79 -1.57 -4.67
C PHE A 94 -6.26 -1.55 -4.29
N LYS A 95 -7.01 -2.56 -4.73
CA LYS A 95 -8.43 -2.68 -4.49
C LYS A 95 -8.73 -4.11 -4.05
N ALA A 96 -9.34 -4.25 -2.86
CA ALA A 96 -9.85 -5.53 -2.41
C ALA A 96 -11.18 -5.90 -3.12
N GLU A 97 -11.50 -7.17 -3.15
CA GLU A 97 -12.71 -7.68 -3.79
C GLU A 97 -13.95 -7.30 -2.98
N GLY A 98 -15.04 -6.95 -3.68
CA GLY A 98 -16.34 -6.71 -3.04
C GLY A 98 -17.01 -7.99 -2.59
N GLY A 99 -17.84 -7.91 -1.55
CA GLY A 99 -18.70 -9.01 -1.15
C GLY A 99 -19.82 -9.26 -2.18
N ALA A 100 -20.18 -10.51 -2.37
CA ALA A 100 -21.30 -10.88 -3.22
C ALA A 100 -22.63 -10.50 -2.58
N ASN A 101 -23.62 -10.18 -3.39
CA ASN A 101 -24.99 -9.93 -2.89
C ASN A 101 -25.59 -11.21 -2.28
N GLY A 102 -26.48 -11.03 -1.32
CA GLY A 102 -27.30 -12.11 -0.78
C GLY A 102 -28.19 -12.76 -1.86
N ALA A 103 -28.58 -13.98 -1.64
CA ALA A 103 -29.44 -14.72 -2.54
C ALA A 103 -30.72 -15.23 -1.84
N LYS A 104 -31.61 -15.88 -2.60
CA LYS A 104 -32.81 -16.57 -2.06
C LYS A 104 -32.41 -17.74 -1.17
N ASN A 105 -33.42 -18.30 -0.50
CA ASN A 105 -33.26 -19.44 0.42
C ASN A 105 -32.28 -19.17 1.56
N LYS A 106 -32.26 -17.93 2.07
CA LYS A 106 -31.38 -17.45 3.15
C LYS A 106 -29.89 -17.61 2.87
N MET A 107 -29.51 -17.74 1.59
CA MET A 107 -28.08 -17.87 1.24
C MET A 107 -27.37 -16.53 1.34
N THR A 108 -26.38 -16.49 2.23
CA THR A 108 -25.47 -15.36 2.41
C THR A 108 -24.50 -15.25 1.23
N GLY A 109 -24.27 -14.03 0.75
CA GLY A 109 -23.27 -13.76 -0.29
C GLY A 109 -21.85 -14.13 0.18
N LYS A 110 -21.01 -14.58 -0.74
CA LYS A 110 -19.60 -14.86 -0.46
C LYS A 110 -18.88 -13.57 -0.05
N SER A 111 -18.03 -13.64 0.96
CA SER A 111 -17.14 -12.53 1.31
C SER A 111 -16.09 -12.32 0.22
N GLY A 112 -15.75 -11.07 -0.04
CA GLY A 112 -14.66 -10.69 -0.94
C GLY A 112 -13.31 -11.14 -0.41
N ALA A 113 -12.37 -11.41 -1.31
CA ALA A 113 -11.00 -11.72 -0.94
C ALA A 113 -10.25 -10.47 -0.48
N ASP A 114 -9.37 -10.65 0.51
CA ASP A 114 -8.50 -9.60 1.00
C ASP A 114 -7.39 -9.30 -0.03
N GLU A 115 -7.04 -8.03 -0.18
CA GLU A 115 -5.87 -7.62 -0.97
C GLU A 115 -4.66 -7.53 -0.04
N ILE A 116 -3.64 -8.33 -0.34
CA ILE A 116 -2.39 -8.37 0.42
C ILE A 116 -1.37 -7.46 -0.27
N VAL A 117 -0.91 -6.44 0.46
CA VAL A 117 0.12 -5.51 0.02
C VAL A 117 1.41 -5.85 0.75
N LYS A 118 2.41 -6.34 0.01
CA LYS A 118 3.73 -6.67 0.55
C LYS A 118 4.58 -5.42 0.62
N VAL A 119 5.19 -5.18 1.78
CA VAL A 119 6.05 -4.01 2.03
C VAL A 119 7.38 -4.47 2.63
N PRO A 120 8.49 -3.77 2.36
CA PRO A 120 9.77 -4.07 3.01
C PRO A 120 9.71 -3.79 4.52
N GLN A 121 10.60 -4.45 5.25
CA GLN A 121 10.79 -4.20 6.68
C GLN A 121 11.21 -2.74 6.92
N GLY A 122 10.68 -2.12 7.99
CA GLY A 122 10.95 -0.71 8.31
C GLY A 122 10.10 0.29 7.53
N THR A 123 9.03 -0.17 6.85
CA THR A 123 8.11 0.72 6.15
C THR A 123 7.17 1.42 7.13
N LEU A 124 7.19 2.75 7.09
CA LEU A 124 6.26 3.61 7.81
C LEU A 124 5.09 3.97 6.90
N VAL A 125 3.88 3.69 7.36
CA VAL A 125 2.64 3.93 6.62
C VAL A 125 1.96 5.18 7.17
N LYS A 126 1.85 6.23 6.38
CA LYS A 126 1.21 7.50 6.74
C LYS A 126 -0.01 7.75 5.88
N ASP A 127 -1.00 8.40 6.45
CA ASP A 127 -2.10 8.99 5.69
C ASP A 127 -1.58 10.20 4.90
N ALA A 128 -1.76 10.21 3.59
CA ALA A 128 -1.24 11.28 2.72
C ALA A 128 -1.93 12.64 2.97
N ALA A 129 -3.19 12.64 3.44
CA ALA A 129 -3.93 13.86 3.69
C ALA A 129 -3.61 14.49 5.05
N THR A 130 -3.47 13.67 6.10
CA THR A 130 -3.29 14.16 7.48
C THR A 130 -1.87 14.04 8.00
N GLY A 131 -0.98 13.28 7.31
CA GLY A 131 0.37 12.96 7.75
C GLY A 131 0.40 12.02 8.97
N ARG A 132 -0.74 11.54 9.44
CA ARG A 132 -0.84 10.66 10.61
C ARG A 132 -0.24 9.28 10.30
N ILE A 133 0.57 8.78 11.22
CA ILE A 133 1.11 7.42 11.15
C ILE A 133 -0.02 6.43 11.46
N LEU A 134 -0.29 5.53 10.52
CA LEU A 134 -1.29 4.46 10.66
C LEU A 134 -0.64 3.15 11.09
N ALA A 135 0.56 2.87 10.59
CA ALA A 135 1.31 1.67 10.92
C ALA A 135 2.81 1.90 10.80
N ASP A 136 3.56 1.17 11.60
CA ASP A 136 5.01 1.00 11.51
C ASP A 136 5.26 -0.50 11.33
N MET A 137 5.82 -0.89 10.19
CA MET A 137 5.97 -2.29 9.77
C MET A 137 7.42 -2.71 9.99
N VAL A 138 7.74 -3.06 11.24
CA VAL A 138 9.13 -3.35 11.66
C VAL A 138 9.40 -4.84 11.76
N THR A 139 8.42 -5.63 12.21
CA THR A 139 8.63 -7.05 12.50
C THR A 139 8.48 -7.90 11.25
N PRO A 140 9.44 -8.77 10.91
CA PRO A 140 9.33 -9.69 9.79
C PRO A 140 8.05 -10.53 9.84
N GLY A 141 7.35 -10.67 8.71
CA GLY A 141 6.10 -11.42 8.63
C GLY A 141 4.89 -10.77 9.32
N GLU A 142 5.05 -9.58 9.89
CA GLU A 142 3.96 -8.85 10.54
C GLU A 142 2.83 -8.55 9.55
N ARG A 143 1.59 -8.75 10.02
CA ARG A 143 0.38 -8.48 9.23
C ARG A 143 -0.47 -7.42 9.93
N LYS A 144 -0.82 -6.35 9.22
CA LYS A 144 -1.70 -5.27 9.72
C LYS A 144 -2.83 -5.00 8.74
N ILE A 145 -4.05 -4.97 9.25
CA ILE A 145 -5.21 -4.52 8.48
C ILE A 145 -5.21 -3.00 8.48
N ILE A 146 -4.98 -2.39 7.34
CA ILE A 146 -4.97 -0.93 7.17
C ILE A 146 -6.38 -0.41 6.87
N LEU A 147 -7.10 -1.07 5.97
CA LEU A 147 -8.49 -0.74 5.67
C LEU A 147 -9.37 -1.98 5.82
N LYS A 148 -10.49 -1.81 6.51
CA LYS A 148 -11.52 -2.84 6.64
C LYS A 148 -12.53 -2.72 5.50
N GLY A 149 -12.91 -3.84 4.92
CA GLY A 149 -13.98 -3.94 3.94
C GLY A 149 -15.33 -3.56 4.51
N GLY A 150 -16.22 -3.12 3.63
CA GLY A 150 -17.60 -2.80 3.97
C GLY A 150 -18.36 -4.01 4.50
N LYS A 151 -19.25 -3.80 5.43
CA LYS A 151 -20.14 -4.87 5.93
C LYS A 151 -21.20 -5.20 4.91
N GLY A 152 -21.52 -6.48 4.78
CA GLY A 152 -22.66 -6.92 3.98
C GLY A 152 -23.99 -6.41 4.53
N GLY A 153 -24.90 -6.09 3.63
CA GLY A 153 -26.27 -5.68 3.97
C GLY A 153 -27.11 -6.85 4.46
N GLN A 154 -28.03 -6.60 5.35
CA GLN A 154 -28.94 -7.63 5.85
C GLN A 154 -30.08 -7.91 4.87
N GLY A 155 -30.40 -9.17 4.65
CA GLY A 155 -31.53 -9.64 3.86
C GLY A 155 -32.88 -9.34 4.51
N ASN A 156 -33.97 -9.43 3.74
CA ASN A 156 -35.30 -9.13 4.25
C ASN A 156 -35.77 -10.06 5.35
N MET A 157 -35.17 -11.26 5.51
CA MET A 157 -35.50 -12.19 6.59
C MET A 157 -35.30 -11.59 7.99
N HIS A 158 -34.35 -10.66 8.16
CA HIS A 158 -34.06 -10.02 9.44
C HIS A 158 -35.07 -8.93 9.83
N PHE A 159 -35.86 -8.47 8.88
CA PHE A 159 -36.82 -7.38 9.09
C PHE A 159 -38.27 -7.88 9.27
N ALA A 160 -38.45 -9.19 9.31
CA ALA A 160 -39.75 -9.79 9.63
C ALA A 160 -40.06 -9.63 11.12
N THR A 161 -41.24 -9.04 11.40
CA THR A 161 -41.78 -8.88 12.75
C THR A 161 -43.23 -9.37 12.77
N SER A 162 -43.80 -9.56 13.96
CA SER A 162 -45.21 -9.95 14.11
C SER A 162 -46.19 -9.02 13.39
N THR A 163 -45.87 -7.72 13.33
CA THR A 163 -46.65 -6.70 12.63
C THR A 163 -46.30 -6.56 11.16
N ARG A 164 -45.06 -6.85 10.76
CA ARG A 164 -44.56 -6.80 9.38
C ARG A 164 -44.06 -8.16 8.95
N GLN A 165 -44.94 -9.02 8.49
CA GLN A 165 -44.60 -10.39 8.10
C GLN A 165 -43.94 -10.47 6.69
N ILE A 166 -44.17 -9.47 5.84
CA ILE A 166 -43.72 -9.46 4.43
C ILE A 166 -42.89 -8.18 4.17
N PRO A 167 -41.64 -8.08 4.69
CA PRO A 167 -40.78 -6.93 4.42
C PRO A 167 -40.24 -6.96 2.98
N ASN A 168 -40.61 -5.97 2.16
CA ASN A 168 -40.16 -5.79 0.79
C ASN A 168 -38.87 -4.94 0.65
N PHE A 169 -38.04 -4.95 1.67
CA PHE A 169 -36.78 -4.23 1.67
C PHE A 169 -35.68 -5.05 2.32
N ALA A 170 -34.44 -4.78 1.92
CA ALA A 170 -33.24 -5.29 2.51
C ALA A 170 -32.27 -4.12 2.72
N ARG A 171 -31.25 -4.30 3.52
CA ARG A 171 -30.22 -3.29 3.74
C ARG A 171 -29.15 -3.39 2.63
N ALA A 172 -28.74 -2.24 2.10
CA ALA A 172 -27.57 -2.18 1.22
C ALA A 172 -26.29 -2.50 2.01
N GLY A 173 -25.30 -3.04 1.33
CA GLY A 173 -23.96 -3.19 1.89
C GLY A 173 -23.31 -1.83 2.13
N GLU A 174 -22.36 -1.79 3.04
CA GLU A 174 -21.57 -0.60 3.31
C GLU A 174 -20.49 -0.48 2.21
N GLU A 175 -20.26 0.73 1.72
CA GLU A 175 -19.18 1.00 0.78
C GLU A 175 -17.82 0.81 1.46
N GLY A 176 -16.85 0.25 0.74
CA GLY A 176 -15.47 0.13 1.17
C GLY A 176 -14.82 1.51 1.27
N LYS A 177 -14.08 1.73 2.35
CA LYS A 177 -13.34 2.99 2.53
C LYS A 177 -12.21 3.11 1.52
N GLU A 178 -11.97 4.35 1.07
CA GLU A 178 -10.84 4.71 0.24
C GLU A 178 -9.87 5.59 1.02
N LEU A 179 -8.58 5.41 0.79
CA LEU A 179 -7.54 6.18 1.46
C LEU A 179 -6.29 6.29 0.57
N GLU A 180 -5.70 7.47 0.55
CA GLU A 180 -4.38 7.69 -0.03
C GLU A 180 -3.32 7.61 1.06
N LEU A 181 -2.30 6.78 0.83
CA LEU A 181 -1.21 6.58 1.75
C LEU A 181 0.11 7.04 1.15
N GLN A 182 0.97 7.51 2.04
CA GLN A 182 2.38 7.70 1.80
C GLN A 182 3.15 6.63 2.56
N LEU A 183 3.90 5.83 1.83
CA LEU A 183 4.84 4.86 2.37
C LEU A 183 6.21 5.53 2.45
N GLU A 184 6.89 5.39 3.56
CA GLU A 184 8.27 5.84 3.76
C GLU A 184 9.09 4.69 4.29
N LEU A 185 10.20 4.39 3.65
CA LEU A 185 11.13 3.37 4.12
C LEU A 185 12.14 4.00 5.08
N LYS A 186 12.20 3.50 6.31
CA LYS A 186 13.25 3.86 7.27
C LYS A 186 14.50 3.09 6.91
N LEU A 187 15.43 3.76 6.25
CA LEU A 187 16.73 3.18 5.97
C LEU A 187 17.58 3.23 7.24
N LEU A 188 18.03 2.07 7.68
CA LEU A 188 19.07 1.95 8.67
C LEU A 188 20.40 1.95 7.93
N ALA A 189 21.35 2.76 8.38
CA ALA A 189 22.70 2.71 7.84
C ALA A 189 23.39 1.43 8.33
N ASP A 190 23.93 0.63 7.41
CA ASP A 190 24.68 -0.58 7.74
C ASP A 190 26.04 -0.24 8.37
N VAL A 191 26.64 0.89 7.97
CA VAL A 191 27.94 1.35 8.43
C VAL A 191 27.91 2.85 8.71
N GLY A 192 28.44 3.25 9.86
CA GLY A 192 28.63 4.64 10.24
C GLY A 192 30.13 5.00 10.31
N LEU A 193 30.55 6.11 9.68
CA LEU A 193 31.90 6.64 9.79
C LEU A 193 31.95 7.67 10.93
N ALA A 194 32.62 7.33 12.02
CA ALA A 194 32.88 8.24 13.14
C ALA A 194 34.35 8.66 13.19
N GLY A 195 34.64 9.91 13.54
CA GLY A 195 36.00 10.42 13.65
C GLY A 195 36.03 11.94 13.85
N PHE A 196 37.19 12.48 14.20
CA PHE A 196 37.38 13.90 14.41
C PHE A 196 37.05 14.75 13.17
N PRO A 197 36.74 16.05 13.32
CA PRO A 197 36.59 16.97 12.20
C PRO A 197 37.83 16.94 11.28
N ASN A 198 37.65 17.15 9.99
CA ASN A 198 38.72 17.27 8.97
C ASN A 198 39.63 16.03 8.77
N VAL A 199 39.24 14.85 9.24
CA VAL A 199 39.99 13.60 9.04
C VAL A 199 39.72 12.94 7.66
N GLY A 200 38.92 13.58 6.81
CA GLY A 200 38.64 13.08 5.47
C GLY A 200 37.43 12.11 5.36
N LYS A 201 36.54 12.04 6.36
CA LYS A 201 35.35 11.18 6.34
C LYS A 201 34.47 11.43 5.08
N SER A 202 34.17 12.68 4.81
CA SER A 202 33.37 13.08 3.66
C SER A 202 34.04 12.80 2.33
N THR A 203 35.38 12.88 2.29
CA THR A 203 36.20 12.53 1.12
C THR A 203 36.17 11.02 0.86
N ILE A 204 36.27 10.20 1.90
CA ILE A 204 36.14 8.74 1.77
C ILE A 204 34.75 8.40 1.24
N LEU A 205 33.69 8.98 1.80
CA LEU A 205 32.32 8.80 1.35
C LEU A 205 32.11 9.20 -0.11
N SER A 206 32.66 10.33 -0.55
CA SER A 206 32.55 10.80 -1.94
C SER A 206 33.27 9.90 -2.94
N VAL A 207 34.33 9.21 -2.51
CA VAL A 207 35.11 8.29 -3.37
C VAL A 207 34.50 6.89 -3.40
N THR A 208 33.93 6.41 -2.27
CA THR A 208 33.38 5.05 -2.16
C THR A 208 31.92 4.93 -2.54
N THR A 209 31.18 6.01 -2.53
CA THR A 209 29.76 6.04 -2.87
C THR A 209 29.47 7.12 -3.91
N GLY A 210 28.40 6.95 -4.72
CA GLY A 210 27.94 8.00 -5.63
C GLY A 210 27.25 9.18 -4.92
N ALA A 211 27.20 9.17 -3.57
CA ALA A 211 26.61 10.23 -2.78
C ALA A 211 27.46 11.50 -2.83
N LYS A 212 26.80 12.66 -2.83
CA LYS A 212 27.44 13.99 -2.73
C LYS A 212 27.27 14.49 -1.29
N PRO A 213 28.15 14.09 -0.35
CA PRO A 213 28.08 14.58 1.02
C PRO A 213 28.41 16.09 1.04
N GLU A 214 27.69 16.82 1.87
CA GLU A 214 28.02 18.21 2.13
C GLU A 214 29.34 18.26 2.90
N ILE A 215 30.42 18.72 2.22
CA ILE A 215 31.75 18.83 2.81
C ILE A 215 31.86 20.18 3.50
N ALA A 216 31.70 20.21 4.80
CA ALA A 216 31.88 21.40 5.63
C ALA A 216 32.43 21.02 7.01
N ASP A 217 32.89 21.99 7.78
CA ASP A 217 33.46 21.85 9.12
C ASP A 217 32.39 21.52 10.19
N TYR A 218 31.51 20.54 9.91
CA TYR A 218 30.52 20.10 10.89
C TYR A 218 31.02 18.90 11.68
N HIS A 219 30.60 18.82 12.96
CA HIS A 219 30.90 17.64 13.77
C HIS A 219 30.17 16.37 13.29
N PHE A 220 29.09 16.55 12.50
CA PHE A 220 28.30 15.45 11.95
C PHE A 220 27.88 15.78 10.50
N THR A 221 28.07 14.86 9.56
CA THR A 221 27.52 14.94 8.21
C THR A 221 26.48 13.84 8.03
N THR A 222 25.27 14.23 7.68
CA THR A 222 24.19 13.31 7.31
C THR A 222 24.05 13.33 5.79
N ILE A 223 23.95 12.16 5.15
CA ILE A 223 23.61 12.04 3.74
C ILE A 223 22.09 12.00 3.64
N LYS A 224 21.52 12.86 2.83
CA LYS A 224 20.10 12.81 2.43
C LYS A 224 19.99 12.09 1.13
#